data_f534d3c15cfed0db7297eb68ed970f9b
#
_entry.id   f534d3c15cfed0db7297eb68ed970f9b
#
_cell.length_a   1.000
_cell.length_b   1.000
_cell.length_c   1.000
_cell.angle_alpha   90.00
_cell.angle_beta   90.00
_cell.angle_gamma   90.00
#
_symmetry.space_group_name_H-M   'P 1'
#
loop_
_entity.id
_entity.type
_entity.pdbx_description
1 polymer ?
#
loop_
_entity_poly.entity_id
_entity_poly.type
_entity_poly.pdbx_seq_one_letter_code
_entity_poly.pdbx_strand_id
1 'polypeptide(L)'
;MRRLAFCLLSLSALPCAVAADASLQGVWQGKLGGADIVACFNQPGSGSDSSGSYYYTRYKAPIMLSKAEGKTAWKETGPDNQVTGNWTLNPPQGGKITGSWTHPKTGKSLPVALSLFEQAGDLDHPACATDAYNTALEDFPALKTSKAKTFEGHQYRTLGVADTVTVELLAPGDGVAKINAQLRGVLAKNTKDLEDYFGTRRQHLGQNGWAAEAEVDAAPTDWSSRWVTVKFYRWAAGYGASGISMHYRTWDLKTGQETDVWTWFGTRATRGDGAADDKSELPPRLRQALFKDAVADPECKGDYPGKGRYHVSLKREGVSFWEDARGSGCEQEFLLPYNKVGPFLTPQGRAALVDLLPKS
;
A
#
# COMPACT_ATOMS: atom_id res chain seq x y z
N MET A 1 -16.89 -85.81 42.37
CA MET A 1 -15.88 -84.92 41.78
C MET A 1 -16.56 -84.18 40.60
N ARG A 2 -17.02 -82.97 40.82
CA ARG A 2 -17.70 -82.11 39.79
C ARG A 2 -16.69 -81.05 39.32
N ARG A 3 -16.35 -81.06 38.01
CA ARG A 3 -15.50 -80.09 37.39
C ARG A 3 -16.39 -78.94 36.89
N LEU A 4 -16.21 -77.73 37.44
CA LEU A 4 -16.77 -76.49 36.90
C LEU A 4 -15.86 -75.99 35.77
N ALA A 5 -16.43 -75.82 34.57
CA ALA A 5 -15.80 -75.15 33.44
C ALA A 5 -16.14 -73.60 33.54
N PHE A 6 -15.13 -72.79 33.64
CA PHE A 6 -15.23 -71.29 33.56
C PHE A 6 -15.10 -70.85 32.10
N CYS A 7 -16.15 -70.31 31.51
CA CYS A 7 -16.10 -69.65 30.23
C CYS A 7 -15.69 -68.17 30.46
N LEU A 8 -14.52 -67.80 30.04
CA LEU A 8 -14.03 -66.41 29.93
C LEU A 8 -14.61 -65.78 28.69
N LEU A 9 -15.59 -64.84 28.87
CA LEU A 9 -16.03 -63.92 27.81
C LEU A 9 -15.00 -62.80 27.71
N SER A 10 -14.23 -62.77 26.61
CA SER A 10 -13.37 -61.64 26.24
C SER A 10 -14.24 -60.56 25.59
N LEU A 11 -14.49 -59.45 26.32
CA LEU A 11 -15.02 -58.22 25.75
C LEU A 11 -13.92 -57.55 24.90
N SER A 12 -14.08 -57.59 23.59
CA SER A 12 -13.29 -56.77 22.65
C SER A 12 -13.79 -55.36 22.69
N ALA A 13 -13.07 -54.45 23.39
CA ALA A 13 -13.29 -53.02 23.30
C ALA A 13 -12.84 -52.55 21.93
N LEU A 14 -13.81 -52.21 21.05
CA LEU A 14 -13.56 -51.46 19.83
C LEU A 14 -13.12 -50.05 20.20
N PRO A 15 -11.94 -49.59 19.73
CA PRO A 15 -11.57 -48.17 19.92
C PRO A 15 -12.57 -47.31 19.14
N CYS A 16 -13.35 -46.48 19.81
CA CYS A 16 -14.02 -45.32 19.20
C CYS A 16 -12.92 -44.40 18.69
N ALA A 17 -12.66 -44.45 17.40
CA ALA A 17 -11.90 -43.39 16.72
C ALA A 17 -12.73 -42.12 16.86
N VAL A 18 -12.35 -41.25 17.78
CA VAL A 18 -12.82 -39.85 17.80
C VAL A 18 -12.30 -39.26 16.49
N ALA A 19 -13.19 -39.08 15.52
CA ALA A 19 -12.87 -38.31 14.34
C ALA A 19 -12.54 -36.89 14.82
N ALA A 20 -11.26 -36.54 14.81
CA ALA A 20 -10.83 -35.18 15.01
C ALA A 20 -11.59 -34.33 14.01
N ASP A 21 -12.27 -33.27 14.49
CA ASP A 21 -12.94 -32.30 13.62
C ASP A 21 -11.91 -31.83 12.59
N ALA A 22 -12.11 -32.23 11.34
CA ALA A 22 -11.16 -31.94 10.28
C ALA A 22 -11.18 -30.42 10.06
N SER A 23 -10.09 -29.77 10.45
CA SER A 23 -9.92 -28.32 10.33
C SER A 23 -9.81 -27.89 8.86
N LEU A 24 -10.43 -26.77 8.50
CA LEU A 24 -10.21 -26.12 7.20
C LEU A 24 -8.84 -25.48 7.09
N GLN A 25 -8.16 -25.27 8.22
CA GLN A 25 -6.86 -24.62 8.28
C GLN A 25 -5.85 -25.30 7.33
N GLY A 26 -5.18 -24.49 6.50
CA GLY A 26 -4.22 -24.98 5.52
C GLY A 26 -4.32 -24.27 4.18
N VAL A 27 -3.47 -24.71 3.26
CA VAL A 27 -3.47 -24.28 1.86
C VAL A 27 -4.12 -25.35 0.99
N TRP A 28 -5.02 -24.95 0.14
CA TRP A 28 -5.86 -25.82 -0.67
C TRP A 28 -5.76 -25.42 -2.15
N GLN A 29 -5.75 -26.40 -3.03
CA GLN A 29 -5.74 -26.19 -4.48
C GLN A 29 -6.93 -26.91 -5.13
N GLY A 30 -7.49 -26.30 -6.18
CA GLY A 30 -8.58 -26.95 -6.90
C GLY A 30 -9.35 -26.00 -7.79
N LYS A 31 -10.69 -26.15 -7.81
CA LYS A 31 -11.54 -25.41 -8.75
C LYS A 31 -12.71 -24.71 -8.07
N LEU A 32 -12.99 -23.52 -8.57
CA LEU A 32 -14.22 -22.78 -8.35
C LEU A 32 -14.92 -22.59 -9.70
N GLY A 33 -16.07 -23.25 -9.90
CA GLY A 33 -16.83 -23.16 -11.15
C GLY A 33 -16.07 -23.57 -12.43
N GLY A 34 -15.00 -24.35 -12.30
CA GLY A 34 -14.13 -24.75 -13.42
C GLY A 34 -12.83 -23.97 -13.55
N ALA A 35 -12.68 -22.82 -12.92
CA ALA A 35 -11.44 -22.06 -12.86
C ALA A 35 -10.53 -22.60 -11.75
N ASP A 36 -9.23 -22.69 -12.03
CA ASP A 36 -8.25 -23.13 -11.04
C ASP A 36 -7.97 -22.03 -10.01
N ILE A 37 -7.99 -22.42 -8.72
CA ILE A 37 -7.73 -21.54 -7.58
C ILE A 37 -6.77 -22.17 -6.59
N VAL A 38 -6.11 -21.30 -5.82
CA VAL A 38 -5.44 -21.65 -4.57
C VAL A 38 -6.11 -20.86 -3.46
N ALA A 39 -6.45 -21.52 -2.37
CA ALA A 39 -7.09 -20.91 -1.20
C ALA A 39 -6.29 -21.22 0.06
N CYS A 40 -6.27 -20.27 0.99
CA CYS A 40 -5.73 -20.47 2.33
C CYS A 40 -6.79 -20.13 3.38
N PHE A 41 -6.82 -20.90 4.47
CA PHE A 41 -7.67 -20.63 5.61
C PHE A 41 -6.83 -20.62 6.88
N ASN A 42 -6.81 -19.49 7.58
CA ASN A 42 -6.08 -19.31 8.81
C ASN A 42 -6.83 -19.95 10.00
N GLN A 43 -6.09 -20.28 11.04
CA GLN A 43 -6.67 -20.70 12.31
C GLN A 43 -7.44 -19.52 12.93
N PRO A 44 -8.59 -19.75 13.58
CA PRO A 44 -9.27 -18.71 14.35
C PRO A 44 -8.35 -18.19 15.45
N GLY A 45 -8.11 -16.87 15.45
CA GLY A 45 -7.40 -16.22 16.56
C GLY A 45 -8.29 -16.11 17.80
N SER A 46 -7.67 -15.94 18.97
CA SER A 46 -8.39 -15.67 20.22
C SER A 46 -9.08 -14.29 20.13
N GLY A 47 -10.36 -14.27 19.80
CA GLY A 47 -11.18 -13.07 19.78
C GLY A 47 -11.40 -12.42 18.43
N SER A 48 -10.98 -13.03 17.33
CA SER A 48 -11.25 -12.55 15.98
C SER A 48 -11.91 -13.62 15.10
N ASP A 49 -12.68 -13.18 14.13
CA ASP A 49 -13.24 -14.05 13.09
C ASP A 49 -12.12 -14.74 12.31
N SER A 50 -12.35 -16.01 11.95
CA SER A 50 -11.41 -16.74 11.06
C SER A 50 -11.29 -15.98 9.75
N SER A 51 -10.06 -15.84 9.27
CA SER A 51 -9.74 -15.20 8.00
C SER A 51 -9.15 -16.20 7.00
N GLY A 52 -9.26 -15.87 5.74
CA GLY A 52 -8.68 -16.61 4.65
C GLY A 52 -8.56 -15.74 3.42
N SER A 53 -7.98 -16.30 2.39
CA SER A 53 -7.85 -15.66 1.10
C SER A 53 -7.80 -16.72 0.01
N TYR A 54 -8.13 -16.34 -1.22
CA TYR A 54 -7.90 -17.18 -2.38
C TYR A 54 -7.54 -16.33 -3.59
N TYR A 55 -6.93 -16.96 -4.59
CA TYR A 55 -6.70 -16.33 -5.88
C TYR A 55 -6.95 -17.32 -7.00
N TYR A 56 -7.39 -16.79 -8.13
CA TYR A 56 -7.38 -17.54 -9.38
C TYR A 56 -5.94 -17.65 -9.89
N THR A 57 -5.47 -18.84 -10.19
CA THR A 57 -4.08 -19.08 -10.63
C THR A 57 -3.69 -18.26 -11.84
N ARG A 58 -4.68 -17.92 -12.70
CA ARG A 58 -4.50 -17.07 -13.88
C ARG A 58 -4.22 -15.60 -13.52
N TYR A 59 -4.85 -15.07 -12.44
CA TYR A 59 -4.83 -13.63 -12.15
C TYR A 59 -3.89 -13.29 -10.99
N LYS A 60 -3.61 -14.24 -10.11
CA LYS A 60 -2.70 -14.09 -8.96
C LYS A 60 -3.00 -12.87 -8.07
N ALA A 61 -4.27 -12.48 -8.00
CA ALA A 61 -4.75 -11.39 -7.15
C ALA A 61 -5.54 -11.98 -5.99
N PRO A 62 -5.08 -11.86 -4.74
CA PRO A 62 -5.78 -12.35 -3.57
C PRO A 62 -7.14 -11.69 -3.38
N ILE A 63 -8.11 -12.51 -3.03
CA ILE A 63 -9.48 -12.12 -2.70
C ILE A 63 -9.73 -12.55 -1.26
N MET A 64 -10.19 -11.62 -0.43
CA MET A 64 -10.37 -11.83 1.01
C MET A 64 -11.57 -12.74 1.30
N LEU A 65 -11.37 -13.64 2.25
CA LEU A 65 -12.41 -14.44 2.86
C LEU A 65 -12.49 -14.18 4.35
N SER A 66 -13.68 -13.91 4.87
CA SER A 66 -13.96 -13.83 6.30
C SER A 66 -14.99 -14.87 6.70
N LYS A 67 -14.84 -15.43 7.90
CA LYS A 67 -15.79 -16.38 8.45
C LYS A 67 -17.14 -15.70 8.62
N ALA A 68 -18.20 -16.31 8.13
CA ALA A 68 -19.57 -15.87 8.38
C ALA A 68 -20.18 -16.66 9.55
N GLU A 69 -21.34 -16.24 9.99
CA GLU A 69 -22.10 -17.00 10.99
C GLU A 69 -22.38 -18.44 10.48
N GLY A 70 -22.11 -19.41 11.36
CA GLY A 70 -22.22 -20.83 11.05
C GLY A 70 -20.85 -21.50 10.77
N LYS A 71 -20.78 -22.83 10.96
CA LYS A 71 -19.53 -23.59 10.91
C LYS A 71 -18.87 -23.65 9.53
N THR A 72 -19.59 -23.45 8.46
CA THR A 72 -19.17 -23.75 7.07
C THR A 72 -19.31 -22.58 6.11
N ALA A 73 -19.80 -21.42 6.59
CA ALA A 73 -20.05 -20.25 5.77
C ALA A 73 -18.90 -19.24 5.81
N TRP A 74 -18.57 -18.69 4.61
CA TRP A 74 -17.56 -17.65 4.45
C TRP A 74 -18.10 -16.56 3.53
N LYS A 75 -17.66 -15.33 3.74
CA LYS A 75 -17.96 -14.18 2.89
C LYS A 75 -16.73 -13.78 2.10
N GLU A 76 -16.90 -13.61 0.83
CA GLU A 76 -15.93 -12.99 -0.06
C GLU A 76 -16.17 -11.50 -0.11
N THR A 77 -15.13 -10.70 0.08
CA THR A 77 -15.22 -9.26 0.14
C THR A 77 -14.32 -8.63 -0.91
N GLY A 78 -14.87 -7.75 -1.72
CA GLY A 78 -14.14 -6.95 -2.70
C GLY A 78 -13.47 -5.71 -2.08
N PRO A 79 -12.74 -4.93 -2.91
CA PRO A 79 -11.99 -3.74 -2.46
C PRO A 79 -12.84 -2.69 -1.73
N ASP A 80 -14.12 -2.55 -2.10
CA ASP A 80 -15.06 -1.60 -1.51
C ASP A 80 -15.77 -2.14 -0.25
N ASN A 81 -15.25 -3.18 0.38
CA ASN A 81 -15.88 -3.92 1.47
C ASN A 81 -17.28 -4.48 1.12
N GLN A 82 -17.61 -4.58 -0.18
CA GLN A 82 -18.84 -5.19 -0.64
C GLN A 82 -18.70 -6.70 -0.66
N VAL A 83 -19.74 -7.41 -0.21
CA VAL A 83 -19.80 -8.87 -0.35
C VAL A 83 -19.98 -9.21 -1.81
N THR A 84 -18.98 -9.89 -2.39
CA THR A 84 -18.95 -10.30 -3.80
C THR A 84 -19.30 -11.78 -3.99
N GLY A 85 -19.19 -12.59 -2.94
CA GLY A 85 -19.53 -14.01 -2.93
C GLY A 85 -19.84 -14.55 -1.55
N ASN A 86 -20.66 -15.58 -1.50
CA ASN A 86 -20.91 -16.36 -0.30
C ASN A 86 -20.45 -17.79 -0.56
N TRP A 87 -19.58 -18.31 0.30
CA TRP A 87 -19.08 -19.67 0.25
C TRP A 87 -19.79 -20.52 1.29
N THR A 88 -20.19 -21.71 0.91
CA THR A 88 -20.66 -22.76 1.84
C THR A 88 -19.82 -23.99 1.59
N LEU A 89 -18.96 -24.36 2.57
CA LEU A 89 -18.02 -25.47 2.44
C LEU A 89 -18.45 -26.62 3.34
N ASN A 90 -18.35 -27.83 2.83
CA ASN A 90 -18.48 -29.02 3.66
C ASN A 90 -17.21 -29.23 4.52
N PRO A 91 -17.32 -29.85 5.69
CA PRO A 91 -16.15 -30.22 6.47
C PRO A 91 -15.16 -31.05 5.64
N PRO A 92 -13.84 -30.84 5.78
CA PRO A 92 -12.84 -31.62 5.06
C PRO A 92 -12.98 -33.12 5.33
N GLN A 93 -12.86 -33.90 4.26
CA GLN A 93 -12.88 -35.38 4.35
C GLN A 93 -11.77 -35.95 3.47
N GLY A 94 -10.85 -36.72 4.04
CA GLY A 94 -9.74 -37.35 3.29
C GLY A 94 -8.90 -36.35 2.50
N GLY A 95 -8.63 -35.15 3.07
CA GLY A 95 -7.86 -34.12 2.41
C GLY A 95 -8.60 -33.40 1.26
N LYS A 96 -9.93 -33.45 1.24
CA LYS A 96 -10.78 -32.79 0.22
C LYS A 96 -11.82 -31.90 0.86
N ILE A 97 -12.09 -30.77 0.22
CA ILE A 97 -13.19 -29.85 0.52
C ILE A 97 -14.08 -29.79 -0.70
N THR A 98 -15.39 -29.88 -0.47
CA THR A 98 -16.40 -29.58 -1.48
C THR A 98 -17.35 -28.50 -0.96
N GLY A 99 -18.05 -27.83 -1.85
CA GLY A 99 -19.00 -26.80 -1.46
C GLY A 99 -19.52 -26.02 -2.64
N SER A 100 -20.03 -24.83 -2.36
CA SER A 100 -20.52 -23.91 -3.35
C SER A 100 -20.12 -22.47 -3.02
N TRP A 101 -19.93 -21.70 -4.07
CA TRP A 101 -19.87 -20.25 -4.07
C TRP A 101 -21.13 -19.71 -4.71
N THR A 102 -21.74 -18.69 -4.13
CA THR A 102 -22.99 -18.10 -4.63
C THR A 102 -22.85 -16.58 -4.72
N HIS A 103 -23.17 -16.03 -5.90
CA HIS A 103 -23.16 -14.59 -6.11
C HIS A 103 -24.32 -13.92 -5.33
N PRO A 104 -24.05 -12.91 -4.46
CA PRO A 104 -25.05 -12.39 -3.53
C PRO A 104 -26.25 -11.71 -4.21
N LYS A 105 -26.05 -11.08 -5.37
CA LYS A 105 -27.11 -10.35 -6.08
C LYS A 105 -27.90 -11.20 -7.06
N THR A 106 -27.25 -12.16 -7.76
CA THR A 106 -27.87 -12.92 -8.83
C THR A 106 -28.31 -14.32 -8.41
N GLY A 107 -27.85 -14.81 -7.27
CA GLY A 107 -28.06 -16.17 -6.82
C GLY A 107 -27.34 -17.24 -7.67
N LYS A 108 -26.53 -16.85 -8.67
CA LYS A 108 -25.77 -17.81 -9.47
C LYS A 108 -24.83 -18.59 -8.57
N SER A 109 -24.89 -19.91 -8.62
CA SER A 109 -24.04 -20.80 -7.83
C SER A 109 -23.00 -21.50 -8.68
N LEU A 110 -21.80 -21.67 -8.13
CA LEU A 110 -20.68 -22.38 -8.74
C LEU A 110 -20.17 -23.43 -7.75
N PRO A 111 -19.81 -24.65 -8.21
CA PRO A 111 -19.23 -25.67 -7.35
C PRO A 111 -17.81 -25.29 -6.92
N VAL A 112 -17.48 -25.64 -5.69
CA VAL A 112 -16.11 -25.57 -5.12
C VAL A 112 -15.64 -26.99 -4.89
N ALA A 113 -14.44 -27.33 -5.36
CA ALA A 113 -13.80 -28.61 -5.13
C ALA A 113 -12.29 -28.39 -4.94
N LEU A 114 -11.78 -28.61 -3.73
CA LEU A 114 -10.41 -28.36 -3.34
C LEU A 114 -9.77 -29.61 -2.74
N SER A 115 -8.46 -29.73 -2.92
CA SER A 115 -7.63 -30.76 -2.28
C SER A 115 -6.58 -30.07 -1.42
N LEU A 116 -6.27 -30.65 -0.28
CA LEU A 116 -5.24 -30.15 0.62
C LEU A 116 -3.89 -30.17 -0.11
N PHE A 117 -3.24 -29.02 -0.16
CA PHE A 117 -1.90 -28.86 -0.71
C PHE A 117 -0.87 -28.86 0.41
N GLU A 118 -1.11 -28.08 1.47
CA GLU A 118 -0.26 -28.03 2.64
C GLU A 118 -1.10 -27.84 3.90
N GLN A 119 -0.87 -28.69 4.90
CA GLN A 119 -1.42 -28.52 6.22
C GLN A 119 -0.61 -27.44 6.93
N ALA A 120 -1.16 -26.27 7.11
CA ALA A 120 -0.49 -25.19 7.79
C ALA A 120 -0.86 -25.13 9.27
N GLY A 121 0.06 -24.79 10.03
CA GLY A 121 0.37 -24.77 11.39
C GLY A 121 -0.56 -24.17 12.40
N ASP A 122 -0.05 -23.17 13.05
CA ASP A 122 -0.57 -22.57 14.28
C ASP A 122 -0.78 -21.06 14.08
N LEU A 123 -0.99 -20.34 15.16
CA LEU A 123 -1.15 -18.87 15.13
C LEU A 123 0.13 -18.14 14.72
N ASP A 124 1.29 -18.76 14.96
CA ASP A 124 2.59 -18.15 14.64
C ASP A 124 2.96 -18.39 13.17
N HIS A 125 2.38 -19.43 12.53
CA HIS A 125 2.60 -19.79 11.12
C HIS A 125 1.26 -19.94 10.39
N PRO A 126 0.54 -18.84 10.14
CA PRO A 126 -0.78 -18.88 9.51
C PRO A 126 -0.69 -19.37 8.06
N ALA A 127 -1.71 -20.10 7.63
CA ALA A 127 -1.75 -20.70 6.29
C ALA A 127 -1.54 -19.70 5.15
N CYS A 128 -2.11 -18.51 5.26
CA CYS A 128 -2.02 -17.49 4.24
C CYS A 128 -0.63 -16.81 4.18
N ALA A 129 0.27 -17.06 5.14
CA ALA A 129 1.65 -16.58 5.14
C ALA A 129 2.66 -17.58 4.59
N THR A 130 2.25 -18.82 4.32
CA THR A 130 3.17 -19.89 3.91
C THR A 130 3.69 -19.72 2.48
N ASP A 131 4.83 -20.34 2.17
CA ASP A 131 5.39 -20.42 0.83
C ASP A 131 4.42 -21.10 -0.14
N ALA A 132 3.72 -22.12 0.31
CA ALA A 132 2.72 -22.85 -0.48
C ALA A 132 1.64 -21.95 -1.05
N TYR A 133 1.23 -20.93 -0.32
CA TYR A 133 0.26 -19.94 -0.81
C TYR A 133 0.91 -18.81 -1.59
N ASN A 134 2.06 -18.30 -1.13
CA ASN A 134 2.62 -17.04 -1.59
C ASN A 134 3.59 -17.13 -2.77
N THR A 135 4.33 -18.24 -2.94
CA THR A 135 5.37 -18.32 -4.00
C THR A 135 4.85 -17.91 -5.38
N ALA A 136 3.63 -18.31 -5.74
CA ALA A 136 3.04 -17.95 -7.03
C ALA A 136 2.62 -16.48 -7.11
N LEU A 137 2.44 -15.80 -5.98
CA LEU A 137 2.05 -14.40 -5.88
C LEU A 137 3.25 -13.44 -5.91
N GLU A 138 4.47 -13.96 -5.79
CA GLU A 138 5.71 -13.20 -5.71
C GLU A 138 6.45 -13.13 -7.05
N ASP A 139 5.79 -13.49 -8.15
CA ASP A 139 6.31 -13.22 -9.48
C ASP A 139 6.51 -11.71 -9.67
N PHE A 140 7.61 -11.34 -10.31
CA PHE A 140 7.89 -9.94 -10.61
C PHE A 140 6.76 -9.34 -11.47
N PRO A 141 6.09 -8.27 -11.00
CA PRO A 141 4.96 -7.70 -11.69
C PRO A 141 5.40 -6.96 -12.96
N ALA A 142 4.59 -7.05 -14.01
CA ALA A 142 4.87 -6.34 -15.26
C ALA A 142 4.83 -4.82 -15.08
N LEU A 143 5.71 -4.12 -15.79
CA LEU A 143 5.69 -2.66 -15.88
C LEU A 143 4.39 -2.20 -16.54
N LYS A 144 3.63 -1.38 -15.84
CA LYS A 144 2.41 -0.71 -16.35
C LYS A 144 2.78 0.68 -16.82
N THR A 145 2.28 1.08 -17.99
CA THR A 145 2.50 2.41 -18.56
C THR A 145 1.15 3.04 -18.90
N SER A 146 0.88 4.25 -18.40
CA SER A 146 -0.34 4.97 -18.74
C SER A 146 -0.27 5.61 -20.13
N LYS A 147 -1.43 6.03 -20.65
CA LYS A 147 -1.46 7.00 -21.74
C LYS A 147 -0.84 8.32 -21.29
N ALA A 148 -0.40 9.14 -22.27
CA ALA A 148 0.07 10.49 -21.98
C ALA A 148 -1.02 11.31 -21.29
N LYS A 149 -0.61 12.07 -20.29
CA LYS A 149 -1.41 13.04 -19.53
C LYS A 149 -0.81 14.44 -19.76
N THR A 150 -1.58 15.47 -19.54
CA THR A 150 -1.12 16.87 -19.65
C THR A 150 -1.19 17.56 -18.29
N PHE A 151 -0.12 18.27 -17.93
CA PHE A 151 -0.04 19.14 -16.77
C PHE A 151 0.61 20.46 -17.20
N GLU A 152 -0.08 21.58 -17.02
CA GLU A 152 0.37 22.94 -17.38
C GLU A 152 0.93 23.08 -18.81
N GLY A 153 0.32 22.40 -19.77
CA GLY A 153 0.76 22.39 -21.17
C GLY A 153 1.89 21.43 -21.51
N HIS A 154 2.47 20.77 -20.52
CA HIS A 154 3.51 19.75 -20.68
C HIS A 154 2.94 18.33 -20.61
N GLN A 155 3.56 17.39 -21.32
CA GLN A 155 3.11 16.01 -21.36
C GLN A 155 3.97 15.11 -20.48
N TYR A 156 3.32 14.19 -19.78
CA TYR A 156 3.94 13.12 -19.01
C TYR A 156 3.10 11.85 -19.07
N ARG A 157 3.65 10.76 -18.62
CA ARG A 157 2.91 9.52 -18.35
C ARG A 157 3.35 8.91 -17.04
N THR A 158 2.54 8.01 -16.49
CA THR A 158 2.92 7.25 -15.30
C THR A 158 3.48 5.89 -15.68
N LEU A 159 4.48 5.46 -14.93
CA LEU A 159 5.10 4.14 -14.98
C LEU A 159 4.88 3.47 -13.62
N GLY A 160 4.46 2.20 -13.60
CA GLY A 160 4.18 1.51 -12.34
C GLY A 160 4.69 0.08 -12.33
N VAL A 161 5.23 -0.34 -11.19
CA VAL A 161 5.60 -1.73 -10.88
C VAL A 161 5.03 -2.05 -9.50
N ALA A 162 4.24 -3.10 -9.40
CA ALA A 162 3.43 -3.41 -8.22
C ALA A 162 2.57 -2.20 -7.81
N ASP A 163 2.76 -1.73 -6.58
CA ASP A 163 2.08 -0.60 -5.96
C ASP A 163 2.83 0.73 -6.10
N THR A 164 4.03 0.71 -6.70
CA THR A 164 4.87 1.90 -6.85
C THR A 164 4.69 2.51 -8.23
N VAL A 165 4.22 3.75 -8.26
CA VAL A 165 4.05 4.55 -9.47
C VAL A 165 5.04 5.72 -9.46
N THR A 166 5.64 5.98 -10.61
CA THR A 166 6.44 7.17 -10.88
C THR A 166 5.98 7.85 -12.18
N VAL A 167 6.59 8.98 -12.51
CA VAL A 167 6.29 9.70 -13.75
C VAL A 167 7.45 9.60 -14.75
N GLU A 168 7.12 9.70 -16.02
CA GLU A 168 8.05 9.93 -17.11
C GLU A 168 7.65 11.20 -17.83
N LEU A 169 8.57 12.18 -17.88
CA LEU A 169 8.38 13.45 -18.57
C LEU A 169 8.54 13.25 -20.06
N LEU A 170 7.56 13.69 -20.85
CA LEU A 170 7.56 13.54 -22.31
C LEU A 170 8.00 14.85 -22.98
N ALA A 171 9.17 15.35 -22.58
CA ALA A 171 9.79 16.55 -23.15
C ALA A 171 11.20 16.22 -23.68
N PRO A 172 11.69 16.90 -24.69
CA PRO A 172 13.04 16.70 -25.21
C PRO A 172 14.10 17.31 -24.27
N GLY A 173 15.32 16.81 -24.36
CA GLY A 173 16.51 17.37 -23.72
C GLY A 173 17.26 16.40 -22.82
N ASP A 174 18.57 16.59 -22.73
CA ASP A 174 19.46 15.74 -21.93
C ASP A 174 19.16 15.81 -20.42
N GLY A 175 18.76 16.98 -19.94
CA GLY A 175 18.35 17.15 -18.55
C GLY A 175 17.09 16.32 -18.24
N VAL A 176 16.10 16.35 -19.11
CA VAL A 176 14.87 15.54 -18.98
C VAL A 176 15.19 14.04 -19.01
N ALA A 177 16.11 13.61 -19.89
CA ALA A 177 16.53 12.21 -19.93
C ALA A 177 17.17 11.76 -18.60
N LYS A 178 17.99 12.61 -17.97
CA LYS A 178 18.58 12.35 -16.67
C LYS A 178 17.53 12.32 -15.54
N ILE A 179 16.55 13.22 -15.59
CA ILE A 179 15.41 13.22 -14.64
C ILE A 179 14.63 11.91 -14.78
N ASN A 180 14.27 11.52 -15.99
CA ASN A 180 13.54 10.28 -16.25
C ASN A 180 14.31 9.04 -15.75
N ALA A 181 15.64 9.02 -15.88
CA ALA A 181 16.47 7.94 -15.35
C ALA A 181 16.37 7.87 -13.81
N GLN A 182 16.41 9.02 -13.11
CA GLN A 182 16.25 9.10 -11.67
C GLN A 182 14.82 8.68 -11.25
N LEU A 183 13.79 9.18 -11.92
CA LEU A 183 12.39 8.83 -11.67
C LEU A 183 12.12 7.33 -11.87
N ARG A 184 12.67 6.72 -12.91
CA ARG A 184 12.58 5.26 -13.12
C ARG A 184 13.36 4.46 -12.08
N GLY A 185 14.40 5.06 -11.50
CA GLY A 185 15.23 4.42 -10.48
C GLY A 185 14.49 4.03 -9.20
N VAL A 186 13.28 4.60 -8.95
CA VAL A 186 12.45 4.27 -7.79
C VAL A 186 11.62 2.99 -8.00
N LEU A 187 11.52 2.51 -9.26
CA LEU A 187 10.78 1.30 -9.57
C LEU A 187 11.64 0.06 -9.32
N ALA A 188 11.03 -0.96 -8.76
CA ALA A 188 11.65 -2.28 -8.62
C ALA A 188 12.04 -2.86 -10.00
N LYS A 189 13.17 -3.54 -10.07
CA LYS A 189 13.74 -4.13 -11.30
C LYS A 189 13.70 -5.65 -11.30
N ASN A 190 13.50 -6.25 -10.14
CA ASN A 190 13.50 -7.71 -9.94
C ASN A 190 12.79 -8.07 -8.63
N THR A 191 12.60 -9.35 -8.39
CA THR A 191 11.92 -9.87 -7.19
C THR A 191 12.62 -9.45 -5.89
N LYS A 192 13.95 -9.34 -5.88
CA LYS A 192 14.69 -8.90 -4.69
C LYS A 192 14.36 -7.46 -4.30
N ASP A 193 14.18 -6.57 -5.27
CA ASP A 193 13.77 -5.18 -5.01
C ASP A 193 12.37 -5.10 -4.38
N LEU A 194 11.56 -6.16 -4.49
CA LEU A 194 10.22 -6.27 -3.92
C LEU A 194 10.16 -7.09 -2.61
N GLU A 195 11.29 -7.48 -2.06
CA GLU A 195 11.36 -8.35 -0.87
C GLU A 195 10.55 -7.80 0.32
N ASP A 196 10.73 -6.52 0.64
CA ASP A 196 9.98 -5.86 1.72
C ASP A 196 8.47 -5.80 1.42
N TYR A 197 8.11 -5.57 0.17
CA TYR A 197 6.71 -5.57 -0.28
C TYR A 197 6.07 -6.94 -0.10
N PHE A 198 6.73 -8.01 -0.53
CA PHE A 198 6.23 -9.38 -0.37
C PHE A 198 6.18 -9.78 1.10
N GLY A 199 7.19 -9.42 1.91
CA GLY A 199 7.20 -9.66 3.35
C GLY A 199 6.01 -9.01 4.06
N THR A 200 5.74 -7.74 3.79
CA THR A 200 4.58 -7.03 4.33
C THR A 200 3.26 -7.65 3.88
N ARG A 201 3.15 -8.01 2.60
CA ARG A 201 1.97 -8.68 2.04
C ARG A 201 1.69 -10.03 2.72
N ARG A 202 2.71 -10.88 2.89
CA ARG A 202 2.61 -12.16 3.60
C ARG A 202 2.13 -11.97 5.04
N GLN A 203 2.69 -11.00 5.74
CA GLN A 203 2.30 -10.69 7.11
C GLN A 203 0.81 -10.35 7.20
N HIS A 204 0.31 -9.49 6.33
CA HIS A 204 -1.10 -9.11 6.32
C HIS A 204 -2.03 -10.26 5.90
N LEU A 205 -1.64 -11.04 4.90
CA LEU A 205 -2.38 -12.26 4.52
C LEU A 205 -2.44 -13.25 5.69
N GLY A 206 -1.34 -13.42 6.42
CA GLY A 206 -1.26 -14.28 7.59
C GLY A 206 -2.12 -13.80 8.75
N GLN A 207 -2.15 -12.51 9.02
CA GLN A 207 -2.90 -11.94 10.14
C GLN A 207 -4.40 -11.78 9.85
N ASN A 208 -4.75 -11.33 8.64
CA ASN A 208 -6.08 -10.83 8.33
C ASN A 208 -6.74 -11.52 7.14
N GLY A 209 -6.03 -12.35 6.38
CA GLY A 209 -6.51 -12.97 5.15
C GLY A 209 -6.58 -12.03 3.95
N TRP A 210 -6.08 -10.79 4.06
CA TRP A 210 -6.01 -9.82 2.96
C TRP A 210 -4.60 -9.28 2.78
N ALA A 211 -4.22 -8.97 1.53
CA ALA A 211 -2.95 -8.35 1.23
C ALA A 211 -3.01 -6.87 1.61
N ALA A 212 -1.99 -6.38 2.31
CA ALA A 212 -1.83 -4.94 2.47
C ALA A 212 -1.53 -4.33 1.11
N GLU A 213 -2.26 -3.30 0.76
CA GLU A 213 -1.97 -2.46 -0.39
C GLU A 213 -1.24 -1.22 0.12
N ALA A 214 0.00 -1.03 -0.32
CA ALA A 214 0.69 0.24 -0.16
C ALA A 214 0.64 0.90 -1.54
N GLU A 215 0.06 2.11 -1.62
CA GLU A 215 0.05 2.88 -2.85
C GLU A 215 1.15 3.93 -2.79
N VAL A 216 2.00 3.94 -3.81
CA VAL A 216 2.93 5.06 -4.05
C VAL A 216 2.51 5.70 -5.37
N ASP A 217 1.96 6.89 -5.27
CA ASP A 217 1.53 7.69 -6.42
C ASP A 217 2.50 8.85 -6.67
N ALA A 218 2.68 9.21 -7.93
CA ALA A 218 3.50 10.32 -8.30
C ALA A 218 2.83 11.18 -9.38
N ALA A 219 2.89 12.50 -9.19
CA ALA A 219 2.36 13.47 -10.15
C ALA A 219 3.19 14.76 -10.16
N PRO A 220 3.34 15.43 -11.32
CA PRO A 220 3.87 16.77 -11.36
C PRO A 220 2.96 17.73 -10.58
N THR A 221 3.55 18.64 -9.82
CA THR A 221 2.84 19.70 -9.08
C THR A 221 3.27 21.10 -9.48
N ASP A 222 4.37 21.21 -10.22
CA ASP A 222 4.84 22.41 -10.90
C ASP A 222 5.68 22.02 -12.12
N TRP A 223 5.54 22.79 -13.20
CA TRP A 223 6.34 22.60 -14.42
C TRP A 223 6.51 23.91 -15.16
N SER A 224 7.62 24.57 -14.90
CA SER A 224 8.02 25.79 -15.59
C SER A 224 8.98 25.53 -16.75
N SER A 225 9.48 26.58 -17.39
CA SER A 225 10.53 26.46 -18.41
C SER A 225 11.86 25.92 -17.89
N ARG A 226 12.11 26.02 -16.56
CA ARG A 226 13.36 25.64 -15.93
C ARG A 226 13.21 24.50 -14.92
N TRP A 227 12.12 24.46 -14.19
CA TRP A 227 11.94 23.54 -13.06
C TRP A 227 10.77 22.60 -13.28
N VAL A 228 10.89 21.39 -12.78
CA VAL A 228 9.77 20.47 -12.59
C VAL A 228 9.80 19.95 -11.16
N THR A 229 8.65 20.00 -10.50
CA THR A 229 8.44 19.42 -9.16
C THR A 229 7.47 18.26 -9.28
N VAL A 230 7.84 17.11 -8.74
CA VAL A 230 7.00 15.93 -8.66
C VAL A 230 6.70 15.65 -7.18
N LYS A 231 5.42 15.53 -6.85
CA LYS A 231 4.96 15.02 -5.56
C LYS A 231 4.91 13.51 -5.60
N PHE A 232 5.46 12.87 -4.59
CA PHE A 232 5.28 11.47 -4.29
C PHE A 232 4.39 11.35 -3.06
N TYR A 233 3.30 10.62 -3.22
CA TYR A 233 2.37 10.31 -2.15
C TYR A 233 2.47 8.81 -1.86
N ARG A 234 2.61 8.45 -0.60
CA ARG A 234 2.56 7.05 -0.16
C ARG A 234 1.45 6.89 0.85
N TRP A 235 0.66 5.87 0.65
CA TRP A 235 -0.30 5.39 1.63
C TRP A 235 -0.06 3.91 1.91
N ALA A 236 0.07 3.54 3.18
CA ALA A 236 0.20 2.16 3.61
C ALA A 236 -1.08 1.75 4.35
N ALA A 237 -1.83 0.82 3.76
CA ALA A 237 -3.05 0.30 4.35
C ALA A 237 -2.80 -0.34 5.73
N GLY A 238 -3.75 -0.20 6.62
CA GLY A 238 -3.65 -0.73 7.98
C GLY A 238 -2.95 0.17 9.00
N TYR A 239 -2.29 1.25 8.57
CA TYR A 239 -1.59 2.18 9.47
C TYR A 239 -2.33 3.50 9.70
N GLY A 240 -3.56 3.64 9.18
CA GLY A 240 -4.35 4.87 9.29
C GLY A 240 -3.59 6.10 8.78
N ALA A 241 -3.77 7.24 9.42
CA ALA A 241 -3.08 8.47 9.06
C ALA A 241 -1.54 8.38 9.18
N SER A 242 -1.00 7.53 10.04
CA SER A 242 0.46 7.32 10.16
C SER A 242 1.06 6.58 8.95
N GLY A 243 0.24 5.91 8.14
CA GLY A 243 0.65 5.29 6.89
C GLY A 243 0.82 6.26 5.72
N ILE A 244 0.43 7.52 5.88
CA ILE A 244 0.54 8.55 4.84
C ILE A 244 1.89 9.25 4.94
N SER A 245 2.57 9.35 3.81
CA SER A 245 3.75 10.22 3.68
C SER A 245 3.74 10.91 2.32
N MET A 246 4.24 12.13 2.29
CA MET A 246 4.40 12.92 1.08
C MET A 246 5.77 13.55 1.03
N HIS A 247 6.36 13.62 -0.14
CA HIS A 247 7.57 14.39 -0.38
C HIS A 247 7.57 14.97 -1.79
N TYR A 248 8.29 16.07 -1.94
CA TYR A 248 8.41 16.80 -3.18
C TYR A 248 9.86 16.78 -3.64
N ARG A 249 10.07 16.42 -4.89
CA ARG A 249 11.38 16.46 -5.52
C ARG A 249 11.35 17.43 -6.68
N THR A 250 12.33 18.30 -6.74
CA THR A 250 12.43 19.35 -7.75
C THR A 250 13.72 19.20 -8.55
N TRP A 251 13.62 19.29 -9.87
CA TRP A 251 14.77 19.18 -10.78
C TRP A 251 14.87 20.39 -11.71
N ASP A 252 16.11 20.73 -12.03
CA ASP A 252 16.44 21.66 -13.12
C ASP A 252 16.34 20.93 -14.45
N LEU A 253 15.41 21.32 -15.31
CA LEU A 253 15.13 20.68 -16.61
C LEU A 253 16.32 20.75 -17.59
N LYS A 254 17.21 21.74 -17.43
CA LYS A 254 18.38 21.91 -18.29
C LYS A 254 19.50 20.94 -17.91
N THR A 255 19.78 20.78 -16.63
CA THR A 255 20.90 19.99 -16.14
C THR A 255 20.50 18.57 -15.73
N GLY A 256 19.24 18.36 -15.38
CA GLY A 256 18.70 17.13 -14.80
C GLY A 256 19.13 16.92 -13.35
N GLN A 257 19.67 17.94 -12.70
CA GLN A 257 20.05 17.86 -11.29
C GLN A 257 18.83 18.09 -10.39
N GLU A 258 18.69 17.22 -9.42
CA GLU A 258 17.74 17.43 -8.32
C GLU A 258 18.26 18.53 -7.39
N THR A 259 17.35 19.34 -6.89
CA THR A 259 17.67 20.45 -5.97
C THR A 259 16.82 20.36 -4.72
N ASP A 260 17.46 20.63 -3.58
CA ASP A 260 16.77 20.84 -2.32
C ASP A 260 16.31 22.32 -2.24
N VAL A 261 15.02 22.56 -2.47
CA VAL A 261 14.43 23.89 -2.47
C VAL A 261 14.60 24.61 -1.13
N TRP A 262 14.70 23.88 0.00
CA TRP A 262 14.95 24.48 1.31
C TRP A 262 16.27 25.24 1.38
N THR A 263 17.29 24.83 0.63
CA THR A 263 18.59 25.53 0.57
C THR A 263 18.46 26.96 0.00
N TRP A 264 17.38 27.23 -0.74
CA TRP A 264 17.12 28.57 -1.27
C TRP A 264 16.65 29.55 -0.19
N PHE A 265 16.19 29.04 0.96
CA PHE A 265 15.75 29.81 2.13
C PHE A 265 16.76 29.79 3.27
N GLY A 266 17.92 29.15 3.08
CA GLY A 266 18.98 29.06 4.09
C GLY A 266 18.70 28.10 5.25
N THR A 267 17.69 27.26 5.10
CA THR A 267 17.33 26.25 6.10
C THR A 267 17.45 24.86 5.51
N ARG A 268 17.82 23.90 6.33
CA ARG A 268 17.86 22.50 6.00
C ARG A 268 17.60 21.68 7.25
N ALA A 269 16.61 20.83 7.20
CA ALA A 269 16.37 19.86 8.25
C ALA A 269 17.15 18.57 7.98
N THR A 270 17.53 17.91 9.07
CA THR A 270 18.08 16.55 9.04
C THR A 270 17.23 15.67 9.93
N ARG A 271 17.05 14.42 9.52
CA ARG A 271 16.41 13.42 10.36
C ARG A 271 17.37 12.96 11.46
N GLY A 272 16.85 12.22 12.43
CA GLY A 272 17.68 11.69 13.54
C GLY A 272 18.79 10.73 13.08
N ASP A 273 18.68 10.16 11.88
CA ASP A 273 19.71 9.34 11.22
C ASP A 273 20.77 10.18 10.45
N GLY A 274 20.66 11.50 10.47
CA GLY A 274 21.54 12.42 9.76
C GLY A 274 21.19 12.63 8.29
N ALA A 275 20.18 11.94 7.74
CA ALA A 275 19.73 12.13 6.38
C ALA A 275 18.98 13.48 6.23
N ALA A 276 18.99 14.04 5.02
CA ALA A 276 18.18 15.21 4.72
C ALA A 276 16.68 14.86 4.86
N ASP A 277 15.95 15.74 5.55
CA ASP A 277 14.49 15.64 5.63
C ASP A 277 13.88 16.55 4.57
N ASP A 278 12.76 16.13 4.01
CA ASP A 278 11.97 16.90 3.05
C ASP A 278 11.10 17.98 3.72
N LYS A 279 11.08 18.02 5.06
CA LYS A 279 10.41 19.04 5.87
C LYS A 279 11.41 19.84 6.70
N SER A 280 11.21 21.15 6.78
CA SER A 280 12.01 22.02 7.63
C SER A 280 11.15 23.02 8.38
N GLU A 281 11.68 23.52 9.50
CA GLU A 281 11.09 24.66 10.18
C GLU A 281 11.25 25.93 9.33
N LEU A 282 10.23 26.78 9.38
CA LEU A 282 10.27 28.07 8.69
C LEU A 282 11.26 29.04 9.40
N PRO A 283 12.17 29.68 8.65
CA PRO A 283 12.96 30.77 9.21
C PRO A 283 12.07 31.84 9.86
N PRO A 284 12.44 32.45 10.99
CA PRO A 284 11.56 33.34 11.77
C PRO A 284 10.93 34.49 10.97
N ARG A 285 11.70 35.11 10.06
CA ARG A 285 11.19 36.20 9.20
C ARG A 285 10.20 35.70 8.16
N LEU A 286 10.44 34.54 7.60
CA LEU A 286 9.53 33.89 6.65
C LEU A 286 8.23 33.48 7.35
N ARG A 287 8.34 32.86 8.53
CA ARG A 287 7.19 32.52 9.38
C ARG A 287 6.32 33.74 9.66
N GLN A 288 6.91 34.84 10.11
CA GLN A 288 6.16 36.07 10.37
C GLN A 288 5.44 36.59 9.12
N ALA A 289 6.07 36.51 7.95
CA ALA A 289 5.46 36.98 6.71
C ALA A 289 4.31 36.08 6.24
N LEU A 290 4.43 34.77 6.38
CA LEU A 290 3.38 33.83 5.97
C LEU A 290 2.16 33.87 6.89
N PHE A 291 2.36 34.09 8.19
CA PHE A 291 1.28 34.02 9.20
C PHE A 291 0.76 35.35 9.66
N LYS A 292 1.20 36.45 9.06
CA LYS A 292 0.75 37.79 9.44
C LYS A 292 -0.77 37.95 9.41
N ASP A 293 -1.40 37.35 8.40
CA ASP A 293 -2.82 37.42 8.15
C ASP A 293 -3.54 36.07 8.29
N ALA A 294 -2.85 35.05 8.85
CA ALA A 294 -3.42 33.73 9.02
C ALA A 294 -4.46 33.73 10.15
N VAL A 295 -5.65 33.32 9.84
CA VAL A 295 -6.72 33.08 10.83
C VAL A 295 -6.63 31.62 11.29
N ALA A 296 -6.49 31.42 12.60
CA ALA A 296 -6.53 30.08 13.16
C ALA A 296 -7.90 29.44 12.95
N ASP A 297 -7.95 28.23 12.42
CA ASP A 297 -9.15 27.45 12.44
C ASP A 297 -9.43 27.00 13.88
N PRO A 298 -10.61 27.32 14.47
CA PRO A 298 -10.93 26.94 15.82
C PRO A 298 -10.98 25.42 16.04
N GLU A 299 -11.22 24.63 14.99
CA GLU A 299 -11.27 23.18 15.04
C GLU A 299 -9.88 22.54 15.06
N CYS A 300 -8.86 23.27 14.57
CA CYS A 300 -7.46 22.84 14.51
C CYS A 300 -6.65 23.29 15.74
N LYS A 301 -7.24 23.28 16.92
CA LYS A 301 -6.60 23.70 18.17
C LYS A 301 -5.42 22.78 18.52
N GLY A 302 -4.23 23.31 18.45
CA GLY A 302 -2.97 22.59 18.78
C GLY A 302 -2.01 22.50 17.59
N ASP A 303 -2.49 22.50 16.36
CA ASP A 303 -1.69 22.46 15.15
C ASP A 303 -1.54 23.88 14.56
N TYR A 304 -1.23 24.84 15.43
CA TYR A 304 -1.22 26.24 15.05
C TYR A 304 -0.09 26.57 14.07
N PRO A 305 -0.37 27.44 13.06
CA PRO A 305 0.60 27.84 12.06
C PRO A 305 1.93 28.29 12.67
N GLY A 306 3.02 27.75 12.16
CA GLY A 306 4.36 28.25 12.45
C GLY A 306 5.17 27.54 13.52
N LYS A 307 4.66 26.48 14.13
CA LYS A 307 5.42 25.60 15.03
C LYS A 307 5.83 24.27 14.40
N GLY A 308 5.26 23.94 13.24
CA GLY A 308 5.47 22.70 12.54
C GLY A 308 6.68 22.71 11.60
N ARG A 309 6.88 21.59 10.96
CA ARG A 309 7.84 21.40 9.86
C ARG A 309 7.08 21.31 8.55
N TYR A 310 7.51 22.07 7.58
CA TYR A 310 6.81 22.26 6.30
C TYR A 310 7.56 21.62 5.16
N HIS A 311 6.81 21.02 4.22
CA HIS A 311 7.31 20.78 2.89
C HIS A 311 7.42 22.09 2.12
N VAL A 312 8.34 22.16 1.18
CA VAL A 312 8.45 23.28 0.25
C VAL A 312 8.33 22.74 -1.17
N SER A 313 7.53 23.41 -1.98
CA SER A 313 7.41 23.07 -3.40
C SER A 313 7.23 24.34 -4.24
N LEU A 314 7.60 24.23 -5.52
CA LEU A 314 7.27 25.28 -6.48
C LEU A 314 5.83 25.11 -6.95
N LYS A 315 5.17 26.22 -7.20
CA LYS A 315 3.86 26.36 -7.85
C LYS A 315 3.97 27.43 -8.91
N ARG A 316 3.04 27.45 -9.84
CA ARG A 316 3.00 28.46 -10.91
C ARG A 316 3.04 29.89 -10.38
N GLU A 317 2.35 30.17 -9.28
CA GLU A 317 2.16 31.52 -8.71
C GLU A 317 3.22 31.90 -7.67
N GLY A 318 4.02 30.96 -7.18
CA GLY A 318 4.96 31.21 -6.09
C GLY A 318 5.54 29.96 -5.49
N VAL A 319 6.07 30.09 -4.29
CA VAL A 319 6.60 28.97 -3.50
C VAL A 319 5.56 28.60 -2.44
N SER A 320 5.20 27.33 -2.41
CA SER A 320 4.26 26.77 -1.45
C SER A 320 5.00 26.15 -0.27
N PHE A 321 4.52 26.44 0.93
CA PHE A 321 4.93 25.82 2.19
C PHE A 321 3.73 25.08 2.74
N TRP A 322 3.81 23.78 2.83
CA TRP A 322 2.71 22.93 3.21
C TRP A 322 3.04 22.05 4.42
N GLU A 323 2.16 22.08 5.42
CA GLU A 323 2.22 21.23 6.59
C GLU A 323 1.23 20.10 6.46
N ASP A 324 1.72 18.88 6.59
CA ASP A 324 0.94 17.67 6.59
C ASP A 324 0.38 17.39 7.98
N ALA A 325 -0.89 17.65 8.17
CA ALA A 325 -1.63 17.35 9.39
C ALA A 325 -2.12 15.88 9.45
N ARG A 326 -1.60 15.02 8.57
CA ARG A 326 -1.82 13.57 8.53
C ARG A 326 -3.29 13.14 8.56
N GLY A 327 -4.11 13.79 7.73
CA GLY A 327 -5.52 13.44 7.58
C GLY A 327 -6.41 13.89 8.74
N SER A 328 -5.94 14.81 9.57
CA SER A 328 -6.76 15.45 10.60
C SER A 328 -7.77 16.46 10.04
N GLY A 329 -7.64 16.81 8.75
CA GLY A 329 -8.37 17.91 8.12
C GLY A 329 -7.80 19.30 8.44
N CYS A 330 -6.65 19.33 9.13
CA CYS A 330 -5.96 20.57 9.53
C CYS A 330 -4.72 20.85 8.68
N GLU A 331 -4.65 20.29 7.47
CA GLU A 331 -3.59 20.56 6.51
C GLU A 331 -3.57 22.06 6.17
N GLN A 332 -2.37 22.63 6.16
CA GLN A 332 -2.18 24.05 5.88
C GLN A 332 -1.19 24.23 4.73
N GLU A 333 -1.61 24.97 3.73
CA GLU A 333 -0.76 25.36 2.62
C GLU A 333 -0.67 26.89 2.54
N PHE A 334 0.55 27.43 2.53
CA PHE A 334 0.82 28.87 2.43
C PHE A 334 1.58 29.14 1.16
N LEU A 335 1.00 29.92 0.27
CA LEU A 335 1.62 30.35 -0.98
C LEU A 335 2.33 31.69 -0.78
N LEU A 336 3.64 31.73 -1.02
CA LEU A 336 4.41 32.97 -1.11
C LEU A 336 4.64 33.33 -2.57
N PRO A 337 3.95 34.35 -3.11
CA PRO A 337 4.08 34.73 -4.51
C PRO A 337 5.51 35.14 -4.90
N TYR A 338 5.92 34.88 -6.14
CA TYR A 338 7.28 35.18 -6.62
C TYR A 338 7.67 36.65 -6.46
N ASN A 339 6.74 37.59 -6.55
CA ASN A 339 7.00 39.02 -6.31
C ASN A 339 7.24 39.37 -4.83
N LYS A 340 6.98 38.44 -3.90
CA LYS A 340 7.20 38.63 -2.46
C LYS A 340 8.29 37.74 -1.89
N VAL A 341 8.79 36.75 -2.63
CA VAL A 341 9.72 35.74 -2.12
C VAL A 341 11.15 36.28 -1.97
N GLY A 342 11.53 37.26 -2.79
CA GLY A 342 12.92 37.76 -2.90
C GLY A 342 13.63 38.09 -1.57
N PRO A 343 12.98 38.77 -0.59
CA PRO A 343 13.61 39.09 0.71
C PRO A 343 14.01 37.88 1.56
N PHE A 344 13.45 36.71 1.28
CA PHE A 344 13.67 35.47 2.05
C PHE A 344 14.67 34.52 1.39
N LEU A 345 15.09 34.81 0.16
CA LEU A 345 15.99 33.95 -0.61
C LEU A 345 17.45 34.20 -0.26
N THR A 346 18.22 33.11 -0.19
CA THR A 346 19.67 33.13 -0.25
C THR A 346 20.16 33.62 -1.62
N PRO A 347 21.45 33.96 -1.79
CA PRO A 347 22.02 34.23 -3.12
C PRO A 347 21.77 33.08 -4.12
N GLN A 348 21.89 31.82 -3.66
CA GLN A 348 21.61 30.64 -4.45
C GLN A 348 20.12 30.59 -4.87
N GLY A 349 19.19 30.84 -3.96
CA GLY A 349 17.77 30.85 -4.23
C GLY A 349 17.38 31.95 -5.25
N ARG A 350 17.98 33.15 -5.13
CA ARG A 350 17.78 34.22 -6.14
C ARG A 350 18.25 33.80 -7.53
N ALA A 351 19.41 33.18 -7.63
CA ALA A 351 19.94 32.68 -8.89
C ALA A 351 19.08 31.55 -9.47
N ALA A 352 18.55 30.69 -8.62
CA ALA A 352 17.67 29.61 -9.01
C ALA A 352 16.31 30.10 -9.56
N LEU A 353 15.75 31.15 -8.97
CA LEU A 353 14.44 31.70 -9.32
C LEU A 353 14.50 32.93 -10.25
N VAL A 354 15.67 33.25 -10.80
CA VAL A 354 15.87 34.49 -11.60
C VAL A 354 14.85 34.66 -12.73
N ASP A 355 14.46 33.57 -13.38
CA ASP A 355 13.49 33.58 -14.49
C ASP A 355 12.03 33.69 -14.02
N LEU A 356 11.77 33.46 -12.74
CA LEU A 356 10.45 33.48 -12.12
C LEU A 356 10.21 34.75 -11.27
N LEU A 357 11.30 35.44 -10.92
CA LEU A 357 11.21 36.71 -10.16
C LEU A 357 10.81 37.84 -11.09
N PRO A 358 10.05 38.84 -10.59
CA PRO A 358 9.76 40.06 -11.35
C PRO A 358 11.06 40.72 -11.80
N LYS A 359 11.12 41.14 -13.06
CA LYS A 359 12.22 41.97 -13.56
C LYS A 359 12.15 43.33 -12.85
N SER A 360 13.21 43.64 -12.12
CA SER A 360 13.38 44.96 -11.46
C SER A 360 13.48 46.09 -12.46
#